data_c220ed501101e480ef9ad12c1d56ff1d
#
_entry.id   c220ed501101e480ef9ad12c1d56ff1d
#
_cell.length_a   1.000
_cell.length_b   1.000
_cell.length_c   1.000
_cell.angle_alpha   90.00
_cell.angle_beta   90.00
_cell.angle_gamma   90.00
#
_symmetry.space_group_name_H-M   'P 1'
#
loop_
_entity.id
_entity.type
_entity.pdbx_description
1 polymer ?
#
loop_
_entity_poly.entity_id
_entity_poly.type
_entity_poly.pdbx_seq_one_letter_code
_entity_poly.pdbx_strand_id
1 'polypeptide(L)'
;LRVSHYPQDPVIMEMCDKLGIVTSVEIPVVNAVTETEEFLHNSVEMAKEMVRQDFNRPSVMIWGYMNEIFLRRPYTEGKQLEDYYRFTEKVARALEATIREEDPSRYTMMAYHNMPQYYEDAHLTEIPMIQGWNLYQGWYEPDINEFQRLLDRAHKAYKGKVLMVTEYGPGVDPRVHSYQPERFDFSQEYGLVYHKHYLNEMMKRPFIAG
;
A
#
# COMPACT_ATOMS: atom_id res chain seq x y z
N LEU A 1 1.93 -6.13 -10.43
CA LEU A 1 2.16 -4.69 -10.56
C LEU A 1 1.15 -3.93 -9.70
N ARG A 2 1.61 -3.05 -8.81
CA ARG A 2 0.75 -2.07 -8.16
C ARG A 2 0.70 -0.80 -9.00
N VAL A 3 -0.51 -0.43 -9.38
CA VAL A 3 -0.77 0.77 -10.20
C VAL A 3 -1.09 1.92 -9.22
N SER A 4 -0.04 2.51 -8.67
CA SER A 4 -0.13 3.57 -7.64
C SER A 4 -0.12 4.96 -8.28
N HIS A 5 -0.81 5.94 -7.77
CA HIS A 5 -1.83 5.90 -6.69
C HIS A 5 -3.20 6.30 -7.24
N TYR A 6 -3.48 5.95 -8.48
CA TYR A 6 -4.72 6.28 -9.22
C TYR A 6 -4.86 5.36 -10.44
N PRO A 7 -6.08 5.16 -10.96
CA PRO A 7 -6.28 4.41 -12.19
C PRO A 7 -5.45 5.00 -13.34
N GLN A 8 -4.79 4.12 -14.09
CA GLN A 8 -3.91 4.49 -15.18
C GLN A 8 -4.65 4.52 -16.52
N ASP A 9 -3.95 5.00 -17.57
CA ASP A 9 -4.43 4.96 -18.93
C ASP A 9 -4.87 3.53 -19.30
N PRO A 10 -6.05 3.37 -19.95
CA PRO A 10 -6.55 2.05 -20.35
C PRO A 10 -5.56 1.22 -21.18
N VAL A 11 -4.64 1.86 -21.92
CA VAL A 11 -3.58 1.17 -22.68
C VAL A 11 -2.64 0.38 -21.75
N ILE A 12 -2.31 0.92 -20.57
CA ILE A 12 -1.46 0.22 -19.58
C ILE A 12 -2.17 -1.04 -19.10
N MET A 13 -3.46 -0.94 -18.78
CA MET A 13 -4.25 -2.08 -18.32
C MET A 13 -4.39 -3.14 -19.44
N GLU A 14 -4.60 -2.69 -20.69
CA GLU A 14 -4.63 -3.59 -21.86
C GLU A 14 -3.30 -4.33 -22.05
N MET A 15 -2.17 -3.65 -21.84
CA MET A 15 -0.87 -4.30 -21.89
C MET A 15 -0.66 -5.31 -20.76
N CYS A 16 -1.12 -5.00 -19.55
CA CYS A 16 -1.12 -5.95 -18.44
C CYS A 16 -1.94 -7.20 -18.75
N ASP A 17 -3.15 -7.02 -19.31
CA ASP A 17 -4.00 -8.12 -19.76
C ASP A 17 -3.28 -9.01 -20.80
N LYS A 18 -2.68 -8.41 -21.82
CA LYS A 18 -1.96 -9.11 -22.89
C LYS A 18 -0.71 -9.86 -22.42
N LEU A 19 0.01 -9.28 -21.46
CA LEU A 19 1.26 -9.83 -20.93
C LEU A 19 1.04 -10.79 -19.75
N GLY A 20 -0.18 -10.93 -19.24
CA GLY A 20 -0.49 -11.75 -18.08
C GLY A 20 0.08 -11.18 -16.77
N ILE A 21 0.19 -9.84 -16.67
CA ILE A 21 0.68 -9.16 -15.46
C ILE A 21 -0.49 -8.92 -14.53
N VAL A 22 -0.49 -9.57 -13.37
CA VAL A 22 -1.47 -9.32 -12.31
C VAL A 22 -1.31 -7.91 -11.75
N THR A 23 -2.42 -7.19 -11.59
CA THR A 23 -2.43 -5.80 -11.14
C THR A 23 -3.25 -5.57 -9.87
N SER A 24 -2.81 -4.59 -9.09
CA SER A 24 -3.62 -3.88 -8.10
C SER A 24 -3.84 -2.45 -8.60
N VAL A 25 -5.09 -2.02 -8.70
CA VAL A 25 -5.49 -0.67 -9.10
C VAL A 25 -6.08 0.04 -7.90
N GLU A 26 -5.84 1.34 -7.76
CA GLU A 26 -6.29 2.09 -6.58
C GLU A 26 -6.81 3.49 -6.90
N ILE A 27 -7.64 4.02 -5.99
CA ILE A 27 -8.11 5.41 -6.04
C ILE A 27 -7.14 6.34 -5.30
N PRO A 28 -7.08 7.66 -5.66
CA PRO A 28 -6.08 8.59 -5.14
C PRO A 28 -6.39 9.12 -3.73
N VAL A 29 -6.67 8.25 -2.77
CA VAL A 29 -6.76 8.61 -1.35
C VAL A 29 -5.38 8.38 -0.71
N VAL A 30 -4.55 9.42 -0.71
CA VAL A 30 -3.10 9.33 -0.44
C VAL A 30 -2.67 10.30 0.67
N ASN A 31 -1.84 9.83 1.58
CA ASN A 31 -1.13 10.57 2.63
C ASN A 31 -2.00 11.16 3.77
N ALA A 32 -3.23 11.59 3.49
CA ALA A 32 -4.16 12.14 4.47
C ALA A 32 -5.61 12.05 3.97
N VAL A 33 -6.55 12.14 4.89
CA VAL A 33 -7.99 12.26 4.62
C VAL A 33 -8.41 13.69 4.93
N THR A 34 -9.28 14.28 4.10
CA THR A 34 -9.91 15.56 4.40
C THR A 34 -11.24 15.30 5.11
N GLU A 35 -11.43 15.89 6.29
CA GLU A 35 -12.58 15.65 7.17
C GLU A 35 -13.86 16.35 6.69
N THR A 36 -14.32 16.06 5.48
CA THR A 36 -15.57 16.59 4.92
C THR A 36 -16.43 15.52 4.30
N GLU A 37 -17.75 15.69 4.34
CA GLU A 37 -18.68 14.76 3.67
C GLU A 37 -18.50 14.77 2.14
N GLU A 38 -18.04 15.88 1.56
CA GLU A 38 -17.72 15.98 0.14
C GLU A 38 -16.53 15.06 -0.22
N PHE A 39 -15.49 15.05 0.63
CA PHE A 39 -14.35 14.15 0.43
C PHE A 39 -14.80 12.69 0.49
N LEU A 40 -15.61 12.32 1.46
CA LEU A 40 -16.18 10.98 1.58
C LEU A 40 -16.99 10.62 0.31
N HIS A 41 -17.90 11.50 -0.09
CA HIS A 41 -18.74 11.27 -1.27
C HIS A 41 -17.90 11.10 -2.54
N ASN A 42 -16.96 12.01 -2.80
CA ASN A 42 -16.07 11.93 -3.96
C ASN A 42 -15.22 10.67 -3.96
N SER A 43 -14.69 10.26 -2.81
CA SER A 43 -13.90 9.04 -2.69
C SER A 43 -14.73 7.79 -3.02
N VAL A 44 -15.98 7.74 -2.57
CA VAL A 44 -16.92 6.66 -2.88
C VAL A 44 -17.25 6.61 -4.38
N GLU A 45 -17.52 7.76 -5.00
CA GLU A 45 -17.80 7.81 -6.45
C GLU A 45 -16.56 7.41 -7.26
N MET A 46 -15.35 7.87 -6.91
CA MET A 46 -14.12 7.41 -7.57
C MET A 46 -13.92 5.90 -7.43
N ALA A 47 -14.26 5.30 -6.30
CA ALA A 47 -14.16 3.85 -6.11
C ALA A 47 -15.12 3.10 -7.03
N LYS A 48 -16.37 3.56 -7.17
CA LYS A 48 -17.34 2.99 -8.11
C LYS A 48 -16.87 3.11 -9.56
N GLU A 49 -16.39 4.30 -9.94
CA GLU A 49 -15.90 4.55 -11.30
C GLU A 49 -14.72 3.63 -11.62
N MET A 50 -13.73 3.51 -10.72
CA MET A 50 -12.58 2.62 -10.88
C MET A 50 -13.02 1.17 -11.10
N VAL A 51 -13.86 0.64 -10.22
CA VAL A 51 -14.32 -0.75 -10.33
C VAL A 51 -15.08 -0.97 -11.63
N ARG A 52 -16.03 -0.10 -11.97
CA ARG A 52 -16.84 -0.23 -13.19
C ARG A 52 -16.02 -0.10 -14.47
N GLN A 53 -15.01 0.77 -14.49
CA GLN A 53 -14.13 0.96 -15.63
C GLN A 53 -13.29 -0.29 -15.90
N ASP A 54 -12.72 -0.88 -14.84
CA ASP A 54 -11.72 -1.96 -14.95
C ASP A 54 -12.29 -3.35 -14.57
N PHE A 55 -13.62 -3.46 -14.36
CA PHE A 55 -14.28 -4.71 -13.97
C PHE A 55 -13.97 -5.88 -14.91
N ASN A 56 -13.96 -5.64 -16.22
CA ASN A 56 -13.72 -6.66 -17.24
C ASN A 56 -12.22 -6.90 -17.55
N ARG A 57 -11.29 -6.32 -16.77
CA ARG A 57 -9.85 -6.52 -16.94
C ARG A 57 -9.40 -7.79 -16.24
N PRO A 58 -8.95 -8.82 -16.95
CA PRO A 58 -8.47 -10.06 -16.33
C PRO A 58 -7.19 -9.90 -15.52
N SER A 59 -6.40 -8.87 -15.78
CA SER A 59 -5.18 -8.54 -15.02
C SER A 59 -5.48 -8.03 -13.61
N VAL A 60 -6.64 -7.38 -13.39
CA VAL A 60 -7.00 -6.80 -12.10
C VAL A 60 -7.39 -7.89 -11.11
N MET A 61 -6.66 -7.99 -10.00
CA MET A 61 -6.91 -8.94 -8.92
C MET A 61 -7.23 -8.26 -7.59
N ILE A 62 -6.79 -7.01 -7.43
CA ILE A 62 -6.86 -6.28 -6.16
C ILE A 62 -7.34 -4.85 -6.41
N TRP A 63 -8.31 -4.41 -5.60
CA TRP A 63 -8.78 -3.04 -5.54
C TRP A 63 -8.17 -2.34 -4.32
N GLY A 64 -7.30 -1.34 -4.57
CA GLY A 64 -6.72 -0.48 -3.54
C GLY A 64 -7.56 0.77 -3.29
N TYR A 65 -7.59 1.27 -2.05
CA TYR A 65 -8.41 2.44 -1.77
C TYR A 65 -7.80 3.47 -0.80
N MET A 66 -6.70 3.17 -0.15
CA MET A 66 -5.98 4.12 0.72
C MET A 66 -4.49 3.82 0.71
N ASN A 67 -3.68 4.87 0.53
CA ASN A 67 -2.23 4.77 0.61
C ASN A 67 -1.68 5.71 1.68
N GLU A 68 -0.98 5.16 2.68
CA GLU A 68 -0.20 5.89 3.68
C GLU A 68 -0.94 7.07 4.34
N ILE A 69 -2.24 6.93 4.57
CA ILE A 69 -3.16 8.03 4.93
C ILE A 69 -2.85 8.75 6.25
N PHE A 70 -1.90 8.26 7.02
CA PHE A 70 -1.40 8.93 8.23
C PHE A 70 0.01 9.52 8.07
N LEU A 71 0.59 9.48 6.87
CA LEU A 71 1.92 10.03 6.60
C LEU A 71 1.93 11.57 6.81
N ARG A 72 0.84 12.23 6.45
CA ARG A 72 0.65 13.68 6.59
C ARG A 72 -0.59 14.02 7.42
N ARG A 73 -0.83 13.27 8.49
CA ARG A 73 -1.97 13.55 9.38
C ARG A 73 -1.91 14.96 9.94
N PRO A 74 -3.05 15.67 10.00
CA PRO A 74 -3.08 17.09 10.40
C PRO A 74 -2.92 17.30 11.92
N TYR A 75 -3.17 16.26 12.72
CA TYR A 75 -3.14 16.31 14.19
C TYR A 75 -2.20 15.26 14.75
N THR A 76 -1.56 15.56 15.89
CA THR A 76 -0.60 14.66 16.54
C THR A 76 -1.11 14.06 17.83
N GLU A 77 -2.08 14.71 18.49
CA GLU A 77 -2.61 14.30 19.80
C GLU A 77 -3.99 14.93 20.10
N GLY A 78 -4.61 14.47 21.16
CA GLY A 78 -5.84 15.02 21.71
C GLY A 78 -7.09 14.69 20.92
N LYS A 79 -8.19 15.38 21.29
CA LYS A 79 -9.52 15.11 20.73
C LYS A 79 -9.59 15.25 19.20
N GLN A 80 -8.84 16.19 18.63
CA GLN A 80 -8.81 16.40 17.18
C GLN A 80 -8.25 15.18 16.45
N LEU A 81 -7.20 14.54 17.01
CA LEU A 81 -6.67 13.30 16.44
C LEU A 81 -7.66 12.15 16.55
N GLU A 82 -8.37 12.03 17.69
CA GLU A 82 -9.41 11.01 17.86
C GLU A 82 -10.57 11.20 16.88
N ASP A 83 -11.00 12.44 16.67
CA ASP A 83 -12.05 12.79 15.70
C ASP A 83 -11.58 12.47 14.27
N TYR A 84 -10.33 12.79 13.94
CA TYR A 84 -9.70 12.47 12.65
C TYR A 84 -9.64 10.96 12.40
N TYR A 85 -9.25 10.16 13.39
CA TYR A 85 -9.23 8.70 13.27
C TYR A 85 -10.62 8.13 13.04
N ARG A 86 -11.63 8.62 13.76
CA ARG A 86 -13.02 8.19 13.56
C ARG A 86 -13.56 8.53 12.17
N PHE A 87 -13.23 9.72 11.68
CA PHE A 87 -13.63 10.10 10.32
C PHE A 87 -12.91 9.27 9.27
N THR A 88 -11.61 9.02 9.45
CA THR A 88 -10.82 8.16 8.55
C THR A 88 -11.36 6.73 8.54
N GLU A 89 -11.73 6.17 9.68
CA GLU A 89 -12.39 4.88 9.76
C GLU A 89 -13.74 4.86 9.01
N LYS A 90 -14.56 5.92 9.17
CA LYS A 90 -15.81 6.08 8.40
C LYS A 90 -15.58 6.02 6.89
N VAL A 91 -14.57 6.76 6.40
CA VAL A 91 -14.20 6.76 4.98
C VAL A 91 -13.75 5.37 4.53
N ALA A 92 -12.85 4.73 5.30
CA ALA A 92 -12.33 3.40 4.98
C ALA A 92 -13.44 2.34 4.88
N ARG A 93 -14.36 2.33 5.84
CA ARG A 93 -15.50 1.39 5.83
C ARG A 93 -16.46 1.64 4.67
N ALA A 94 -16.71 2.90 4.32
CA ALA A 94 -17.53 3.24 3.17
C ALA A 94 -16.90 2.78 1.86
N LEU A 95 -15.60 2.97 1.68
CA LEU A 95 -14.86 2.52 0.51
C LEU A 95 -14.83 1.00 0.40
N GLU A 96 -14.52 0.30 1.50
CA GLU A 96 -14.54 -1.17 1.54
C GLU A 96 -15.92 -1.72 1.16
N ALA A 97 -16.99 -1.19 1.75
CA ALA A 97 -18.35 -1.61 1.46
C ALA A 97 -18.73 -1.36 -0.02
N THR A 98 -18.40 -0.17 -0.53
CA THR A 98 -18.68 0.20 -1.93
C THR A 98 -17.94 -0.72 -2.90
N ILE A 99 -16.65 -0.96 -2.70
CA ILE A 99 -15.86 -1.82 -3.60
C ILE A 99 -16.40 -3.25 -3.58
N ARG A 100 -16.74 -3.78 -2.41
CA ARG A 100 -17.30 -5.14 -2.30
C ARG A 100 -18.70 -5.27 -2.86
N GLU A 101 -19.48 -4.19 -2.86
CA GLU A 101 -20.80 -4.15 -3.50
C GLU A 101 -20.66 -4.17 -5.02
N GLU A 102 -19.75 -3.36 -5.58
CA GLU A 102 -19.49 -3.29 -7.02
C GLU A 102 -18.77 -4.56 -7.56
N ASP A 103 -17.84 -5.13 -6.77
CA ASP A 103 -17.13 -6.37 -7.13
C ASP A 103 -16.86 -7.26 -5.91
N PRO A 104 -17.72 -8.22 -5.61
CA PRO A 104 -17.54 -9.17 -4.52
C PRO A 104 -16.50 -10.26 -4.83
N SER A 105 -15.95 -10.33 -6.04
CA SER A 105 -15.11 -11.43 -6.50
C SER A 105 -13.61 -11.18 -6.30
N ARG A 106 -13.18 -9.91 -6.25
CA ARG A 106 -11.77 -9.52 -6.10
C ARG A 106 -11.44 -9.06 -4.69
N TYR A 107 -10.14 -9.01 -4.40
CA TYR A 107 -9.64 -8.64 -3.09
C TYR A 107 -9.57 -7.12 -2.93
N THR A 108 -9.76 -6.64 -1.69
CA THR A 108 -9.55 -5.25 -1.30
C THR A 108 -8.23 -5.09 -0.54
N MET A 109 -7.57 -3.93 -0.69
CA MET A 109 -6.28 -3.65 -0.05
C MET A 109 -6.16 -2.20 0.40
N MET A 110 -5.52 -2.00 1.55
CA MET A 110 -4.96 -0.71 1.98
C MET A 110 -3.44 -0.83 2.09
N ALA A 111 -2.72 0.22 1.70
CA ALA A 111 -1.27 0.29 1.84
C ALA A 111 -0.89 1.17 3.04
N TYR A 112 -0.19 0.58 4.00
CA TYR A 112 0.24 1.20 5.26
C TYR A 112 1.71 1.62 5.19
N HIS A 113 2.05 2.80 5.71
CA HIS A 113 3.45 3.13 5.96
C HIS A 113 3.95 2.49 7.27
N ASN A 114 5.25 2.60 7.51
CA ASN A 114 5.96 1.95 8.63
C ASN A 114 5.61 2.52 10.03
N MET A 115 4.31 2.73 10.30
CA MET A 115 3.81 3.18 11.62
C MET A 115 2.50 2.45 11.95
N PRO A 116 2.55 1.13 12.26
CA PRO A 116 1.36 0.31 12.45
C PRO A 116 0.40 0.85 13.51
N GLN A 117 0.94 1.44 14.59
CA GLN A 117 0.13 1.95 15.69
C GLN A 117 -0.94 2.95 15.26
N TYR A 118 -0.66 3.80 14.25
CA TYR A 118 -1.66 4.78 13.79
C TYR A 118 -2.87 4.10 13.15
N TYR A 119 -2.64 3.00 12.44
CA TYR A 119 -3.71 2.22 11.80
C TYR A 119 -4.48 1.37 12.81
N GLU A 120 -3.82 0.90 13.87
CA GLU A 120 -4.45 0.21 14.99
C GLU A 120 -5.35 1.15 15.78
N ASP A 121 -4.83 2.33 16.17
CA ASP A 121 -5.58 3.35 16.91
C ASP A 121 -6.81 3.85 16.13
N ALA A 122 -6.72 3.87 14.81
CA ALA A 122 -7.82 4.24 13.92
C ALA A 122 -8.72 3.05 13.49
N HIS A 123 -8.51 1.85 14.04
CA HIS A 123 -9.27 0.62 13.72
C HIS A 123 -9.29 0.23 12.23
N LEU A 124 -8.22 0.53 11.49
CA LEU A 124 -8.15 0.27 10.05
C LEU A 124 -7.59 -1.11 9.69
N THR A 125 -6.82 -1.73 10.58
CA THR A 125 -6.11 -2.98 10.30
C THR A 125 -7.02 -4.16 9.99
N GLU A 126 -8.28 -4.11 10.45
CA GLU A 126 -9.25 -5.17 10.25
C GLU A 126 -10.17 -4.97 9.03
N ILE A 127 -10.15 -3.77 8.40
CA ILE A 127 -11.11 -3.43 7.35
C ILE A 127 -10.77 -4.12 6.01
N PRO A 128 -9.57 -3.97 5.42
CA PRO A 128 -9.26 -4.57 4.13
C PRO A 128 -9.05 -6.08 4.23
N MET A 129 -9.23 -6.77 3.10
CA MET A 129 -8.90 -8.19 2.99
C MET A 129 -7.40 -8.42 3.02
N ILE A 130 -6.63 -7.52 2.40
CA ILE A 130 -5.17 -7.56 2.31
C ILE A 130 -4.59 -6.34 2.99
N GLN A 131 -3.61 -6.56 3.87
CA GLN A 131 -2.77 -5.50 4.43
C GLN A 131 -1.53 -5.35 3.56
N GLY A 132 -1.45 -4.24 2.83
CA GLY A 132 -0.27 -3.82 2.09
C GLY A 132 0.68 -3.03 2.99
N TRP A 133 1.97 -3.25 2.88
CA TRP A 133 2.99 -2.54 3.66
C TRP A 133 4.02 -1.89 2.74
N ASN A 134 4.16 -0.57 2.85
CA ASN A 134 5.20 0.21 2.20
C ASN A 134 6.41 0.26 3.13
N LEU A 135 7.48 -0.41 2.77
CA LEU A 135 8.61 -0.67 3.66
C LEU A 135 9.94 -0.27 3.01
N TYR A 136 10.66 0.65 3.66
CA TYR A 136 11.88 1.24 3.13
C TYR A 136 13.06 1.17 4.09
N GLN A 137 13.12 0.13 4.95
CA GLN A 137 14.24 -0.13 5.84
C GLN A 137 15.52 -0.37 5.05
N GLY A 138 16.61 0.29 5.43
CA GLY A 138 17.84 0.34 4.63
C GLY A 138 17.87 1.50 3.63
N TRP A 139 16.75 2.24 3.46
CA TRP A 139 16.72 3.47 2.66
C TRP A 139 16.32 4.67 3.52
N TYR A 140 15.06 4.85 3.86
CA TYR A 140 14.65 5.92 4.79
C TYR A 140 15.03 5.58 6.23
N GLU A 141 14.87 4.34 6.65
CA GLU A 141 15.33 3.83 7.94
C GLU A 141 16.72 3.18 7.78
N PRO A 142 17.69 3.40 8.73
CA PRO A 142 19.08 2.98 8.52
C PRO A 142 19.30 1.47 8.57
N ASP A 143 18.57 0.72 9.41
CA ASP A 143 18.77 -0.72 9.57
C ASP A 143 17.90 -1.52 8.59
N ILE A 144 18.52 -2.07 7.55
CA ILE A 144 17.84 -2.92 6.58
C ILE A 144 17.25 -4.19 7.21
N ASN A 145 17.82 -4.67 8.33
CA ASN A 145 17.31 -5.85 9.01
C ASN A 145 16.03 -5.59 9.82
N GLU A 146 15.60 -4.34 9.96
CA GLU A 146 14.32 -4.03 10.57
C GLU A 146 13.15 -4.45 9.64
N PHE A 147 13.39 -4.59 8.34
CA PHE A 147 12.41 -5.08 7.37
C PHE A 147 11.79 -6.41 7.78
N GLN A 148 12.62 -7.45 7.94
CA GLN A 148 12.12 -8.77 8.28
C GLN A 148 11.51 -8.83 9.68
N ARG A 149 12.04 -8.06 10.64
CA ARG A 149 11.48 -7.98 12.00
C ARG A 149 10.07 -7.37 11.98
N LEU A 150 9.84 -6.37 11.14
CA LEU A 150 8.53 -5.75 10.98
C LEU A 150 7.53 -6.74 10.37
N LEU A 151 7.91 -7.47 9.32
CA LEU A 151 7.06 -8.51 8.73
C LEU A 151 6.69 -9.60 9.75
N ASP A 152 7.65 -10.06 10.55
CA ASP A 152 7.41 -11.08 11.57
C ASP A 152 6.50 -10.56 12.70
N ARG A 153 6.64 -9.28 13.09
CA ARG A 153 5.73 -8.64 14.06
C ARG A 153 4.32 -8.50 13.50
N ALA A 154 4.18 -8.02 12.26
CA ALA A 154 2.89 -7.86 11.60
C ALA A 154 2.17 -9.20 11.48
N HIS A 155 2.85 -10.26 11.05
CA HIS A 155 2.28 -11.60 10.98
C HIS A 155 1.79 -12.12 12.34
N LYS A 156 2.54 -11.85 13.40
CA LYS A 156 2.16 -12.24 14.76
C LYS A 156 0.97 -11.42 15.30
N ALA A 157 0.94 -10.12 14.99
CA ALA A 157 -0.09 -9.21 15.46
C ALA A 157 -1.43 -9.41 14.73
N TYR A 158 -1.38 -9.56 13.40
CA TYR A 158 -2.57 -9.60 12.53
C TYR A 158 -2.88 -11.02 12.05
N LYS A 159 -3.16 -11.92 12.99
CA LYS A 159 -3.45 -13.32 12.69
C LYS A 159 -4.63 -13.47 11.73
N GLY A 160 -4.42 -14.25 10.67
CA GLY A 160 -5.45 -14.52 9.67
C GLY A 160 -5.57 -13.45 8.57
N LYS A 161 -4.82 -12.34 8.66
CA LYS A 161 -4.75 -11.36 7.57
C LYS A 161 -3.71 -11.76 6.53
N VAL A 162 -4.01 -11.48 5.28
CA VAL A 162 -3.07 -11.62 4.17
C VAL A 162 -2.15 -10.39 4.17
N LEU A 163 -0.85 -10.62 4.18
CA LEU A 163 0.17 -9.57 4.17
C LEU A 163 0.85 -9.49 2.80
N MET A 164 1.03 -8.28 2.27
CA MET A 164 1.79 -8.00 1.05
C MET A 164 2.76 -6.85 1.28
N VAL A 165 3.92 -6.89 0.64
CA VAL A 165 4.82 -5.74 0.54
C VAL A 165 4.44 -4.97 -0.72
N THR A 166 3.85 -3.80 -0.53
CA THR A 166 3.25 -3.01 -1.61
C THR A 166 4.19 -1.97 -2.21
N GLU A 167 5.18 -1.53 -1.43
CA GLU A 167 6.28 -0.70 -1.90
C GLU A 167 7.56 -1.05 -1.16
N TYR A 168 8.66 -1.10 -1.90
CA TYR A 168 10.02 -1.18 -1.38
C TYR A 168 11.00 -0.74 -2.48
N GLY A 169 12.20 -0.34 -2.09
CA GLY A 169 13.26 0.00 -3.03
C GLY A 169 14.09 1.22 -2.58
N PRO A 170 15.38 1.26 -2.90
CA PRO A 170 16.18 2.46 -2.77
C PRO A 170 16.06 3.33 -4.02
N GLY A 171 16.43 4.60 -3.93
CA GLY A 171 16.70 5.41 -5.10
C GLY A 171 17.96 4.91 -5.81
N VAL A 172 17.87 4.72 -7.13
CA VAL A 172 19.00 4.29 -7.96
C VAL A 172 19.09 5.15 -9.22
N ASP A 173 20.28 5.66 -9.52
CA ASP A 173 20.58 6.30 -10.80
C ASP A 173 21.45 5.35 -11.64
N PRO A 174 21.04 4.97 -12.87
CA PRO A 174 21.80 4.04 -13.71
C PRO A 174 23.19 4.52 -14.10
N ARG A 175 23.50 5.79 -13.86
CA ARG A 175 24.81 6.40 -14.13
C ARG A 175 25.76 6.34 -12.94
N VAL A 176 25.26 5.99 -11.75
CA VAL A 176 26.02 6.00 -10.52
C VAL A 176 26.45 4.58 -10.14
N HIS A 177 27.75 4.41 -9.93
CA HIS A 177 28.37 3.15 -9.50
C HIS A 177 29.21 3.36 -8.25
N SER A 178 29.28 2.37 -7.36
CA SER A 178 30.08 2.43 -6.13
C SER A 178 30.79 1.10 -5.86
N TYR A 179 32.08 1.16 -5.50
CA TYR A 179 32.83 0.01 -4.98
C TYR A 179 32.54 -0.28 -3.51
N GLN A 180 31.97 0.70 -2.79
CA GLN A 180 31.52 0.58 -1.40
C GLN A 180 30.10 1.14 -1.30
N PRO A 181 29.11 0.38 -1.76
CA PRO A 181 27.74 0.84 -1.84
C PRO A 181 27.17 1.10 -0.44
N GLU A 182 26.57 2.28 -0.27
CA GLU A 182 25.97 2.70 0.98
C GLU A 182 24.64 3.43 0.78
N ARG A 183 23.89 3.55 1.85
CA ARG A 183 22.59 4.20 1.86
C ARG A 183 22.69 5.64 1.35
N PHE A 184 21.79 6.01 0.41
CA PHE A 184 21.71 7.32 -0.25
C PHE A 184 22.86 7.64 -1.22
N ASP A 185 23.66 6.67 -1.62
CA ASP A 185 24.65 6.86 -2.69
C ASP A 185 24.07 6.76 -4.10
N PHE A 186 22.82 6.31 -4.21
CA PHE A 186 22.07 6.10 -5.45
C PHE A 186 22.75 5.15 -6.45
N SER A 187 23.72 4.34 -6.00
CA SER A 187 24.44 3.42 -6.87
C SER A 187 23.60 2.20 -7.27
N GLN A 188 23.89 1.65 -8.44
CA GLN A 188 23.30 0.39 -8.88
C GLN A 188 23.66 -0.77 -7.95
N GLU A 189 24.85 -0.74 -7.40
CA GLU A 189 25.36 -1.77 -6.46
C GLU A 189 24.59 -1.74 -5.15
N TYR A 190 24.25 -0.55 -4.62
CA TYR A 190 23.39 -0.47 -3.45
C TYR A 190 21.97 -1.00 -3.77
N GLY A 191 21.45 -0.64 -4.93
CA GLY A 191 20.17 -1.17 -5.41
C GLY A 191 20.15 -2.70 -5.44
N LEU A 192 21.22 -3.32 -5.97
CA LEU A 192 21.37 -4.77 -6.02
C LEU A 192 21.41 -5.40 -4.61
N VAL A 193 22.20 -4.84 -3.69
CA VAL A 193 22.30 -5.30 -2.30
C VAL A 193 20.94 -5.23 -1.61
N TYR A 194 20.25 -4.11 -1.77
CA TYR A 194 18.94 -3.84 -1.19
C TYR A 194 17.88 -4.83 -1.69
N HIS A 195 17.69 -4.94 -3.01
CA HIS A 195 16.71 -5.84 -3.60
C HIS A 195 16.99 -7.30 -3.27
N LYS A 196 18.26 -7.71 -3.29
CA LYS A 196 18.65 -9.07 -2.92
C LYS A 196 18.30 -9.39 -1.46
N HIS A 197 18.51 -8.44 -0.54
CA HIS A 197 18.12 -8.60 0.87
C HIS A 197 16.59 -8.77 0.99
N TYR A 198 15.82 -7.86 0.43
CA TYR A 198 14.37 -7.87 0.52
C TYR A 198 13.74 -9.13 -0.09
N LEU A 199 14.13 -9.50 -1.31
CA LEU A 199 13.63 -10.71 -1.97
C LEU A 199 13.97 -11.97 -1.16
N ASN A 200 15.20 -12.08 -0.66
CA ASN A 200 15.60 -13.22 0.15
C ASN A 200 14.79 -13.34 1.45
N GLU A 201 14.52 -12.20 2.10
CA GLU A 201 13.74 -12.19 3.33
C GLU A 201 12.24 -12.46 3.10
N MET A 202 11.67 -11.96 2.01
CA MET A 202 10.28 -12.30 1.62
C MET A 202 10.15 -13.80 1.28
N MET A 203 11.06 -14.35 0.50
CA MET A 203 11.04 -15.77 0.10
C MET A 203 11.16 -16.76 1.28
N LYS A 204 11.75 -16.34 2.39
CA LYS A 204 11.80 -17.13 3.63
C LYS A 204 10.48 -17.12 4.42
N ARG A 205 9.53 -16.26 4.04
CA ARG A 205 8.29 -16.01 4.79
C ARG A 205 7.06 -16.39 3.99
N PRO A 206 6.63 -17.67 4.05
CA PRO A 206 5.50 -18.16 3.24
C PRO A 206 4.15 -17.49 3.58
N PHE A 207 4.11 -16.65 4.62
CA PHE A 207 2.93 -15.86 4.98
C PHE A 207 2.85 -14.51 4.23
N ILE A 208 3.88 -14.13 3.47
CA ILE A 208 3.86 -12.98 2.58
C ILE A 208 3.29 -13.43 1.24
N ALA A 209 2.18 -12.83 0.82
CA ALA A 209 1.47 -13.23 -0.39
C ALA A 209 2.02 -12.58 -1.68
N GLY A 210 2.80 -11.51 -1.55
CA GLY A 210 3.43 -10.79 -2.67
C GLY A 210 4.27 -9.60 -2.19
#